data_167f0369d29e53818bffda82f6ac6595
#
_entry.id   167f0369d29e53818bffda82f6ac6595
#
_cell.length_a   1.000
_cell.length_b   1.000
_cell.length_c   1.000
_cell.angle_alpha   90.00
_cell.angle_beta   90.00
_cell.angle_gamma   90.00
#
_symmetry.space_group_name_H-M   'P 1'
#
loop_
_entity.id
_entity.type
_entity.pdbx_description
1 polymer ?
#
loop_
_entity_poly.entity_id
_entity_poly.type
_entity_poly.pdbx_seq_one_letter_code
_entity_poly.pdbx_strand_id
1 'polypeptide(L)'
;MMTAISSTSTARSALRRRLERQDVAANRYHDRRLGAEVVNIVVGGCVVTDDPNVVITTTLGSCVAACLYDPVAAIGGMNHFLLPDAGTDALSLSSRYGATAMEQLINRLLAVTGRRDRLRAKVFGGANVNLTTLRTANIGRRNVEFVMEYLATEGIPTVSWDVGGASPRGVRFFPTSGRSQRRLIGDETLHDIARNESSYMEHLGRTRIEGDIELF
;
A
#
# COMPACT_ATOMS: atom_id res chain seq x y z
N MET A 1 40.27 -0.61 15.80
CA MET A 1 39.21 0.16 15.19
C MET A 1 38.36 -0.68 14.18
N MET A 2 38.24 -2.02 14.38
CA MET A 2 37.54 -2.95 13.46
C MET A 2 36.25 -3.59 13.99
N THR A 3 35.79 -3.27 15.20
CA THR A 3 34.64 -3.94 15.86
C THR A 3 33.28 -3.26 15.64
N ALA A 4 33.23 -2.01 15.17
CA ALA A 4 31.97 -1.28 15.02
C ALA A 4 31.18 -1.61 13.72
N ILE A 5 31.86 -2.07 12.67
CA ILE A 5 31.25 -2.33 11.36
C ILE A 5 30.44 -3.64 11.34
N SER A 6 30.86 -4.63 12.14
CA SER A 6 30.20 -5.94 12.21
C SER A 6 28.84 -5.89 12.92
N SER A 7 28.70 -5.07 13.95
CA SER A 7 27.45 -4.98 14.73
C SER A 7 26.31 -4.31 13.98
N THR A 8 26.61 -3.31 13.15
CA THR A 8 25.60 -2.60 12.35
C THR A 8 25.04 -3.46 11.20
N SER A 9 25.88 -4.31 10.59
CA SER A 9 25.46 -5.24 9.53
C SER A 9 24.52 -6.32 10.07
N THR A 10 24.82 -6.88 11.23
CA THR A 10 23.99 -7.92 11.87
C THR A 10 22.63 -7.35 12.30
N ALA A 11 22.60 -6.15 12.86
CA ALA A 11 21.36 -5.48 13.26
C ALA A 11 20.45 -5.17 12.06
N ARG A 12 21.01 -4.66 10.95
CA ARG A 12 20.26 -4.43 9.71
C ARG A 12 19.70 -5.72 9.11
N SER A 13 20.50 -6.79 9.09
CA SER A 13 20.04 -8.08 8.60
C SER A 13 18.90 -8.67 9.47
N ALA A 14 18.96 -8.50 10.78
CA ALA A 14 17.90 -8.91 11.69
C ALA A 14 16.61 -8.09 11.47
N LEU A 15 16.74 -6.77 11.25
CA LEU A 15 15.63 -5.88 10.93
C LEU A 15 14.94 -6.30 9.63
N ARG A 16 15.69 -6.53 8.56
CA ARG A 16 15.14 -6.98 7.26
C ARG A 16 14.34 -8.27 7.42
N ARG A 17 14.90 -9.29 8.05
CA ARG A 17 14.18 -10.55 8.32
C ARG A 17 12.91 -10.35 9.13
N ARG A 18 12.90 -9.39 10.07
CA ARG A 18 11.70 -9.04 10.83
C ARG A 18 10.65 -8.38 9.94
N LEU A 19 11.04 -7.43 9.10
CA LEU A 19 10.14 -6.75 8.16
C LEU A 19 9.54 -7.73 7.14
N GLU A 20 10.36 -8.60 6.55
CA GLU A 20 9.92 -9.61 5.58
C GLU A 20 8.90 -10.60 6.17
N ARG A 21 9.07 -11.02 7.43
CA ARG A 21 8.09 -11.87 8.11
C ARG A 21 6.74 -11.19 8.35
N GLN A 22 6.68 -9.88 8.24
CA GLN A 22 5.46 -9.09 8.38
C GLN A 22 4.83 -8.74 7.04
N ASP A 23 5.42 -9.16 5.91
CA ASP A 23 4.85 -8.92 4.60
C ASP A 23 3.52 -9.68 4.45
N VAL A 24 2.52 -8.96 3.96
CA VAL A 24 1.16 -9.46 3.79
C VAL A 24 0.81 -9.43 2.31
N ALA A 25 0.21 -10.50 1.81
CA ALA A 25 -0.29 -10.64 0.44
C ALA A 25 0.74 -10.19 -0.61
N ALA A 26 1.99 -10.67 -0.47
CA ALA A 26 3.13 -10.31 -1.31
C ALA A 26 3.75 -11.54 -1.97
N ASN A 27 4.15 -11.40 -3.23
CA ASN A 27 4.90 -12.39 -3.98
C ASN A 27 6.27 -11.81 -4.38
N ARG A 28 7.34 -12.60 -4.23
CA ARG A 28 8.72 -12.16 -4.46
C ARG A 28 9.36 -12.91 -5.61
N TYR A 29 10.08 -12.19 -6.49
CA TYR A 29 10.88 -12.76 -7.56
C TYR A 29 12.01 -11.83 -7.96
N HIS A 30 13.06 -12.36 -8.59
CA HIS A 30 14.15 -11.56 -9.12
C HIS A 30 13.87 -11.14 -10.58
N ASP A 31 13.85 -9.84 -10.84
CA ASP A 31 13.72 -9.30 -12.19
C ASP A 31 15.11 -8.96 -12.74
N ARG A 32 15.56 -9.76 -13.73
CA ARG A 32 16.88 -9.58 -14.36
C ARG A 32 17.03 -8.26 -15.10
N ARG A 33 15.94 -7.68 -15.64
CA ARG A 33 15.96 -6.41 -16.37
C ARG A 33 16.11 -5.22 -15.42
N LEU A 34 15.54 -5.32 -14.24
CA LEU A 34 15.69 -4.31 -13.20
C LEU A 34 16.96 -4.52 -12.37
N GLY A 35 17.56 -5.72 -12.42
CA GLY A 35 18.65 -6.12 -11.53
C GLY A 35 18.26 -6.04 -10.05
N ALA A 36 16.99 -6.28 -9.72
CA ALA A 36 16.43 -6.08 -8.41
C ALA A 36 15.47 -7.21 -8.03
N GLU A 37 15.27 -7.38 -6.73
CA GLU A 37 14.18 -8.18 -6.21
C GLU A 37 12.87 -7.39 -6.30
N VAL A 38 11.89 -7.97 -6.97
CA VAL A 38 10.55 -7.40 -7.10
C VAL A 38 9.63 -8.06 -6.08
N VAL A 39 8.95 -7.22 -5.30
CA VAL A 39 7.90 -7.65 -4.38
C VAL A 39 6.58 -7.14 -4.94
N ASN A 40 5.79 -8.04 -5.52
CA ASN A 40 4.48 -7.71 -6.05
C ASN A 40 3.43 -7.90 -4.96
N ILE A 41 2.74 -6.81 -4.60
CA ILE A 41 1.64 -6.85 -3.64
C ILE A 41 0.29 -6.82 -4.36
N VAL A 42 -0.65 -7.58 -3.81
CA VAL A 42 -2.06 -7.57 -4.23
C VAL A 42 -2.91 -6.83 -3.21
N VAL A 43 -4.19 -6.67 -3.48
CA VAL A 43 -5.13 -6.01 -2.56
C VAL A 43 -5.11 -6.69 -1.18
N GLY A 44 -5.08 -5.88 -0.12
CA GLY A 44 -4.81 -6.30 1.26
C GLY A 44 -3.32 -6.41 1.60
N GLY A 45 -2.42 -6.24 0.62
CA GLY A 45 -0.98 -6.34 0.81
C GLY A 45 -0.36 -5.13 1.49
N CYS A 46 0.71 -5.39 2.26
CA CYS A 46 1.53 -4.35 2.88
C CYS A 46 2.97 -4.85 3.03
N VAL A 47 3.92 -4.09 2.51
CA VAL A 47 5.36 -4.40 2.55
C VAL A 47 6.13 -3.16 2.96
N VAL A 48 7.12 -3.35 3.85
CA VAL A 48 8.08 -2.31 4.28
C VAL A 48 9.49 -2.88 4.19
N THR A 49 10.42 -2.11 3.62
CA THR A 49 11.82 -2.54 3.48
C THR A 49 12.79 -1.37 3.48
N ASP A 50 14.01 -1.60 3.97
CA ASP A 50 15.20 -0.74 3.86
C ASP A 50 16.21 -1.28 2.84
N ASP A 51 15.82 -2.30 2.03
CA ASP A 51 16.72 -2.86 1.03
C ASP A 51 16.69 -2.04 -0.26
N PRO A 52 17.83 -1.43 -0.67
CA PRO A 52 17.90 -0.65 -1.90
C PRO A 52 17.74 -1.49 -3.17
N ASN A 53 17.89 -2.82 -3.07
CA ASN A 53 17.73 -3.74 -4.20
C ASN A 53 16.28 -4.25 -4.34
N VAL A 54 15.37 -3.80 -3.49
CA VAL A 54 13.95 -4.18 -3.54
C VAL A 54 13.13 -3.11 -4.25
N VAL A 55 12.27 -3.55 -5.14
CA VAL A 55 11.24 -2.75 -5.81
C VAL A 55 9.87 -3.32 -5.48
N ILE A 56 9.00 -2.52 -4.89
CA ILE A 56 7.61 -2.93 -4.63
C ILE A 56 6.75 -2.58 -5.84
N THR A 57 5.94 -3.52 -6.29
CA THR A 57 5.06 -3.33 -7.46
C THR A 57 3.62 -3.70 -7.13
N THR A 58 2.70 -3.07 -7.83
CA THR A 58 1.29 -3.44 -7.80
C THR A 58 0.55 -2.97 -9.04
N THR A 59 -0.62 -3.54 -9.28
CA THR A 59 -1.57 -3.12 -10.32
C THR A 59 -2.85 -2.65 -9.67
N LEU A 60 -3.30 -1.45 -10.04
CA LEU A 60 -4.40 -0.74 -9.41
C LEU A 60 -5.48 -0.41 -10.45
N GLY A 61 -6.69 -0.80 -10.14
CA GLY A 61 -7.91 -0.32 -10.79
C GLY A 61 -8.60 0.71 -9.89
N SER A 62 -9.73 0.36 -9.30
CA SER A 62 -10.45 1.17 -8.32
C SER A 62 -9.80 1.22 -6.94
N CYS A 63 -8.93 0.25 -6.65
CA CYS A 63 -8.07 0.23 -5.47
C CYS A 63 -7.10 1.40 -5.42
N VAL A 64 -6.52 1.63 -4.24
CA VAL A 64 -5.44 2.60 -4.05
C VAL A 64 -4.24 1.95 -3.38
N ALA A 65 -3.07 2.52 -3.66
CA ALA A 65 -1.83 2.24 -2.95
C ALA A 65 -1.27 3.53 -2.35
N ALA A 66 -0.95 3.49 -1.06
CA ALA A 66 -0.13 4.49 -0.41
C ALA A 66 1.32 4.01 -0.36
N CYS A 67 2.23 4.82 -0.88
CA CYS A 67 3.67 4.61 -0.80
C CYS A 67 4.23 5.59 0.22
N LEU A 68 4.70 5.11 1.36
CA LEU A 68 5.29 5.92 2.42
C LEU A 68 6.79 5.68 2.49
N TYR A 69 7.57 6.72 2.77
CA TYR A 69 9.02 6.61 2.94
C TYR A 69 9.59 7.69 3.86
N ASP A 70 10.68 7.34 4.52
CA ASP A 70 11.56 8.27 5.25
C ASP A 70 12.84 8.45 4.43
N PRO A 71 13.07 9.63 3.81
CA PRO A 71 14.24 9.85 2.97
C PRO A 71 15.56 9.90 3.76
N VAL A 72 15.51 10.13 5.07
CA VAL A 72 16.69 10.20 5.93
C VAL A 72 17.09 8.80 6.39
N ALA A 73 16.11 7.98 6.79
CA ALA A 73 16.35 6.59 7.19
C ALA A 73 16.53 5.65 6.00
N ALA A 74 16.24 6.10 4.77
CA ALA A 74 16.26 5.30 3.55
C ALA A 74 15.44 4.02 3.69
N ILE A 75 14.23 4.13 4.19
CA ILE A 75 13.25 3.05 4.35
C ILE A 75 11.90 3.49 3.81
N GLY A 76 11.14 2.59 3.26
CA GLY A 76 9.78 2.86 2.81
C GLY A 76 8.94 1.61 2.68
N GLY A 77 7.69 1.81 2.33
CA GLY A 77 6.75 0.72 2.13
C GLY A 77 5.57 1.13 1.27
N MET A 78 4.81 0.14 0.88
CA MET A 78 3.59 0.30 0.10
C MET A 78 2.52 -0.61 0.70
N ASN A 79 1.30 -0.09 0.81
CA ASN A 79 0.11 -0.90 0.97
C ASN A 79 -0.74 -0.88 -0.31
N HIS A 80 -1.66 -1.82 -0.42
CA HIS A 80 -2.66 -1.86 -1.48
C HIS A 80 -4.00 -2.21 -0.84
N PHE A 81 -4.96 -1.31 -0.88
CA PHE A 81 -6.26 -1.55 -0.25
C PHE A 81 -7.43 -1.10 -1.11
N LEU A 82 -8.58 -1.65 -0.77
CA LEU A 82 -9.88 -1.35 -1.35
C LEU A 82 -10.87 -1.24 -0.21
N LEU A 83 -11.58 -0.12 -0.13
CA LEU A 83 -12.65 0.06 0.86
C LEU A 83 -13.84 -0.81 0.48
N PRO A 84 -14.43 -1.55 1.43
CA PRO A 84 -15.64 -2.32 1.16
C PRO A 84 -16.79 -1.42 0.71
N ASP A 85 -17.60 -1.93 -0.23
CA ASP A 85 -18.86 -1.30 -0.60
C ASP A 85 -19.92 -1.79 0.38
N ALA A 86 -20.02 -1.13 1.48
CA ALA A 86 -20.95 -1.49 2.52
C ALA A 86 -22.15 -0.50 2.49
N GLY A 87 -23.38 -1.00 2.45
CA GLY A 87 -24.63 -0.23 2.47
C GLY A 87 -24.71 0.88 3.55
N THR A 88 -25.82 1.07 4.21
CA THR A 88 -26.03 2.18 5.18
C THR A 88 -25.11 2.17 6.41
N ASP A 89 -24.57 1.00 6.82
CA ASP A 89 -23.57 0.88 7.91
C ASP A 89 -22.11 0.99 7.39
N ALA A 90 -21.98 1.28 6.13
CA ALA A 90 -20.77 1.26 5.33
C ALA A 90 -19.69 2.22 5.78
N LEU A 91 -20.07 3.40 6.23
CA LEU A 91 -19.08 4.43 6.55
C LEU A 91 -18.17 4.00 7.71
N SER A 92 -18.74 3.35 8.73
CA SER A 92 -17.96 2.91 9.89
C SER A 92 -17.05 1.71 9.57
N LEU A 93 -17.54 0.72 8.82
CA LEU A 93 -16.75 -0.45 8.43
C LEU A 93 -15.68 -0.10 7.40
N SER A 94 -16.03 0.70 6.37
CA SER A 94 -15.08 1.15 5.36
C SER A 94 -13.95 1.97 5.95
N SER A 95 -14.29 2.92 6.85
CA SER A 95 -13.30 3.76 7.52
C SER A 95 -12.36 2.94 8.41
N ARG A 96 -12.88 1.95 9.16
CA ARG A 96 -12.06 1.05 9.98
C ARG A 96 -11.09 0.24 9.12
N TYR A 97 -11.57 -0.30 8.00
CA TYR A 97 -10.74 -1.12 7.13
C TYR A 97 -9.60 -0.32 6.49
N GLY A 98 -9.92 0.85 5.95
CA GLY A 98 -8.93 1.76 5.41
C GLY A 98 -7.95 2.26 6.47
N ALA A 99 -8.43 2.61 7.67
CA ALA A 99 -7.58 3.03 8.78
C ALA A 99 -6.62 1.90 9.17
N THR A 100 -7.09 0.67 9.34
CA THR A 100 -6.23 -0.49 9.63
C THR A 100 -5.12 -0.66 8.59
N ALA A 101 -5.45 -0.55 7.30
CA ALA A 101 -4.45 -0.66 6.22
C ALA A 101 -3.40 0.45 6.25
N MET A 102 -3.81 1.68 6.58
CA MET A 102 -2.90 2.82 6.69
C MET A 102 -2.07 2.76 7.98
N GLU A 103 -2.69 2.43 9.11
CA GLU A 103 -2.01 2.25 10.40
C GLU A 103 -0.96 1.15 10.33
N GLN A 104 -1.27 0.03 9.70
CA GLN A 104 -0.31 -1.06 9.52
C GLN A 104 0.96 -0.57 8.80
N LEU A 105 0.83 0.17 7.72
CA LEU A 105 1.98 0.72 6.99
C LEU A 105 2.75 1.75 7.82
N ILE A 106 2.03 2.71 8.43
CA ILE A 106 2.63 3.78 9.23
C ILE A 106 3.34 3.19 10.44
N ASN A 107 2.69 2.31 11.21
CA ASN A 107 3.25 1.75 12.43
C ASN A 107 4.48 0.88 12.15
N ARG A 108 4.50 0.13 11.03
CA ARG A 108 5.69 -0.63 10.61
C ARG A 108 6.87 0.28 10.29
N LEU A 109 6.65 1.43 9.66
CA LEU A 109 7.69 2.43 9.41
C LEU A 109 8.15 3.10 10.70
N LEU A 110 7.22 3.51 11.56
CA LEU A 110 7.51 4.16 12.84
C LEU A 110 8.25 3.23 13.81
N ALA A 111 7.98 1.93 13.78
CA ALA A 111 8.71 0.94 14.59
C ALA A 111 10.21 0.89 14.27
N VAL A 112 10.61 1.38 13.09
CA VAL A 112 12.01 1.46 12.66
C VAL A 112 12.57 2.86 12.79
N THR A 113 11.80 3.87 12.37
CA THR A 113 12.29 5.26 12.26
C THR A 113 12.02 6.09 13.50
N GLY A 114 10.94 5.80 14.23
CA GLY A 114 10.45 6.60 15.35
C GLY A 114 10.08 8.04 15.00
N ARG A 115 10.04 8.42 13.71
CA ARG A 115 9.95 9.80 13.25
C ARG A 115 8.86 9.99 12.21
N ARG A 116 7.65 10.31 12.68
CA ARG A 116 6.49 10.59 11.81
C ARG A 116 6.70 11.84 10.94
N ASP A 117 7.34 12.85 11.47
CA ASP A 117 7.63 14.13 10.81
C ASP A 117 8.50 14.01 9.55
N ARG A 118 9.25 12.90 9.42
CA ARG A 118 10.06 12.59 8.24
C ARG A 118 9.32 11.85 7.15
N LEU A 119 8.18 11.24 7.47
CA LEU A 119 7.43 10.48 6.49
C LEU A 119 6.92 11.38 5.36
N ARG A 120 6.99 10.86 4.15
CA ARG A 120 6.44 11.44 2.93
C ARG A 120 5.58 10.41 2.24
N ALA A 121 4.47 10.84 1.65
CA ALA A 121 3.52 9.97 0.99
C ALA A 121 3.46 10.22 -0.51
N LYS A 122 3.20 9.14 -1.27
CA LYS A 122 2.73 9.18 -2.65
C LYS A 122 1.52 8.28 -2.78
N VAL A 123 0.53 8.68 -3.57
CA VAL A 123 -0.75 7.96 -3.69
C VAL A 123 -1.03 7.65 -5.15
N PHE A 124 -1.43 6.40 -5.42
CA PHE A 124 -1.76 5.92 -6.76
C PHE A 124 -3.06 5.12 -6.76
N GLY A 125 -3.77 5.11 -7.89
CA GLY A 125 -4.94 4.25 -8.09
C GLY A 125 -6.26 4.99 -8.15
N GLY A 126 -7.33 4.32 -7.71
CA GLY A 126 -8.67 4.90 -7.66
C GLY A 126 -9.27 5.18 -9.03
N ALA A 127 -8.90 4.40 -10.07
CA ALA A 127 -9.48 4.54 -11.40
C ALA A 127 -10.95 4.07 -11.42
N ASN A 128 -11.74 4.67 -12.27
CA ASN A 128 -13.11 4.24 -12.55
C ASN A 128 -13.09 3.19 -13.68
N VAL A 129 -12.74 1.95 -13.36
CA VAL A 129 -12.59 0.86 -14.34
C VAL A 129 -13.86 0.10 -14.64
N ASN A 130 -14.92 0.31 -13.87
CA ASN A 130 -16.20 -0.37 -14.04
C ASN A 130 -17.28 0.56 -14.58
N LEU A 131 -17.52 0.48 -15.89
CA LEU A 131 -18.57 1.25 -16.60
C LEU A 131 -19.98 0.67 -16.41
N THR A 132 -20.13 -0.49 -15.76
CA THR A 132 -21.38 -1.28 -15.84
C THR A 132 -22.40 -0.99 -14.75
N THR A 133 -22.05 -0.36 -13.64
CA THR A 133 -23.03 0.03 -12.60
C THR A 133 -22.64 1.34 -11.92
N LEU A 134 -23.65 2.20 -11.69
CA LEU A 134 -23.50 3.46 -10.93
C LEU A 134 -22.91 3.27 -9.52
N ARG A 135 -23.06 2.08 -8.92
CA ARG A 135 -22.52 1.74 -7.60
C ARG A 135 -21.00 1.64 -7.61
N THR A 136 -20.43 1.04 -8.66
CA THR A 136 -18.96 0.84 -8.79
C THR A 136 -18.22 2.10 -9.23
N ALA A 137 -18.93 3.05 -9.87
CA ALA A 137 -18.36 4.32 -10.33
C ALA A 137 -17.76 5.18 -9.20
N ASN A 138 -18.21 4.99 -7.96
CA ASN A 138 -17.79 5.79 -6.81
C ASN A 138 -16.69 5.14 -5.95
N ILE A 139 -16.40 3.84 -6.15
CA ILE A 139 -15.44 3.12 -5.28
C ILE A 139 -14.05 3.72 -5.39
N GLY A 140 -13.54 3.92 -6.60
CA GLY A 140 -12.22 4.51 -6.82
C GLY A 140 -12.10 5.90 -6.19
N ARG A 141 -13.11 6.75 -6.38
CA ARG A 141 -13.15 8.08 -5.79
C ARG A 141 -13.15 8.03 -4.26
N ARG A 142 -13.97 7.18 -3.64
CA ARG A 142 -14.02 7.01 -2.18
C ARG A 142 -12.68 6.55 -1.61
N ASN A 143 -11.99 5.61 -2.28
CA ASN A 143 -10.66 5.17 -1.89
C ASN A 143 -9.66 6.32 -1.89
N VAL A 144 -9.70 7.17 -2.92
CA VAL A 144 -8.82 8.34 -3.02
C VAL A 144 -9.14 9.38 -1.96
N GLU A 145 -10.40 9.76 -1.80
CA GLU A 145 -10.85 10.72 -0.78
C GLU A 145 -10.40 10.26 0.61
N PHE A 146 -10.66 9.00 0.95
CA PHE A 146 -10.25 8.42 2.22
C PHE A 146 -8.73 8.53 2.48
N VAL A 147 -7.90 8.06 1.54
CA VAL A 147 -6.44 8.04 1.78
C VAL A 147 -5.85 9.43 1.86
N MET A 148 -6.35 10.38 1.08
CA MET A 148 -5.89 11.77 1.11
C MET A 148 -6.26 12.47 2.42
N GLU A 149 -7.50 12.28 2.88
CA GLU A 149 -7.98 12.79 4.17
C GLU A 149 -7.21 12.16 5.35
N TYR A 150 -7.01 10.85 5.30
CA TYR A 150 -6.27 10.12 6.32
C TYR A 150 -4.83 10.64 6.45
N LEU A 151 -4.11 10.79 5.34
CA LEU A 151 -2.74 11.32 5.34
C LEU A 151 -2.67 12.77 5.84
N ALA A 152 -3.66 13.59 5.49
CA ALA A 152 -3.76 14.97 6.00
C ALA A 152 -3.99 15.00 7.50
N THR A 153 -4.89 14.17 8.03
CA THR A 153 -5.18 14.03 9.47
C THR A 153 -3.94 13.56 10.25
N GLU A 154 -3.19 12.61 9.69
CA GLU A 154 -1.96 12.10 10.28
C GLU A 154 -0.75 13.05 10.15
N GLY A 155 -0.93 14.19 9.47
CA GLY A 155 0.13 15.18 9.24
C GLY A 155 1.26 14.66 8.33
N ILE A 156 0.98 13.67 7.46
CA ILE A 156 1.95 13.10 6.53
C ILE A 156 1.77 13.77 5.16
N PRO A 157 2.72 14.58 4.70
CA PRO A 157 2.58 15.32 3.45
C PRO A 157 2.56 14.37 2.23
N THR A 158 1.53 14.50 1.39
CA THR A 158 1.45 13.83 0.09
C THR A 158 2.22 14.66 -0.94
N VAL A 159 3.40 14.18 -1.32
CA VAL A 159 4.33 14.90 -2.21
C VAL A 159 4.11 14.61 -3.70
N SER A 160 3.36 13.54 -4.04
CA SER A 160 3.01 13.19 -5.41
C SER A 160 1.81 12.26 -5.43
N TRP A 161 1.01 12.36 -6.47
CA TRP A 161 -0.12 11.45 -6.69
C TRP A 161 -0.44 11.28 -8.17
N ASP A 162 -1.01 10.12 -8.51
CA ASP A 162 -1.60 9.82 -9.80
C ASP A 162 -2.85 8.98 -9.52
N VAL A 163 -4.00 9.63 -9.41
CA VAL A 163 -5.26 9.06 -8.92
C VAL A 163 -6.43 9.35 -9.85
N GLY A 164 -7.47 8.52 -9.75
CA GLY A 164 -8.67 8.67 -10.57
C GLY A 164 -8.44 8.27 -12.04
N GLY A 165 -9.23 8.85 -12.96
CA GLY A 165 -9.22 8.52 -14.38
C GLY A 165 -9.95 7.22 -14.70
N ALA A 166 -9.90 6.80 -15.99
CA ALA A 166 -10.61 5.62 -16.48
C ALA A 166 -9.72 4.39 -16.62
N SER A 167 -8.38 4.56 -16.62
CA SER A 167 -7.45 3.47 -16.93
C SER A 167 -6.76 2.96 -15.68
N PRO A 168 -6.63 1.65 -15.52
CA PRO A 168 -5.81 1.05 -14.46
C PRO A 168 -4.33 1.36 -14.68
N ARG A 169 -3.56 1.17 -13.65
CA ARG A 169 -2.13 1.50 -13.65
C ARG A 169 -1.28 0.51 -12.89
N GLY A 170 -0.14 0.18 -13.48
CA GLY A 170 0.95 -0.50 -12.80
C GLY A 170 1.85 0.52 -12.10
N VAL A 171 2.20 0.26 -10.87
CA VAL A 171 3.08 1.11 -10.05
C VAL A 171 4.32 0.32 -9.67
N ARG A 172 5.48 0.98 -9.75
CA ARG A 172 6.76 0.53 -9.18
C ARG A 172 7.21 1.58 -8.19
N PHE A 173 7.50 1.15 -6.99
CA PHE A 173 7.98 2.00 -5.92
C PHE A 173 9.35 1.52 -5.43
N PHE A 174 10.28 2.44 -5.27
CA PHE A 174 11.64 2.22 -4.76
C PHE A 174 11.69 2.75 -3.32
N PRO A 175 11.52 1.90 -2.32
CA PRO A 175 11.23 2.32 -0.95
C PRO A 175 12.29 3.19 -0.32
N THR A 176 13.56 2.89 -0.56
CA THR A 176 14.70 3.58 0.06
C THR A 176 14.94 4.99 -0.48
N SER A 177 14.51 5.26 -1.71
CA SER A 177 14.65 6.58 -2.37
C SER A 177 13.34 7.35 -2.47
N GLY A 178 12.21 6.69 -2.23
CA GLY A 178 10.89 7.26 -2.48
C GLY A 178 10.55 7.46 -3.96
N ARG A 179 11.44 7.04 -4.89
CA ARG A 179 11.17 7.12 -6.33
C ARG A 179 9.99 6.22 -6.69
N SER A 180 9.17 6.67 -7.62
CA SER A 180 8.06 5.89 -8.15
C SER A 180 7.99 6.01 -9.66
N GLN A 181 7.47 4.96 -10.30
CA GLN A 181 7.17 4.92 -11.73
C GLN A 181 5.75 4.38 -11.88
N ARG A 182 4.98 4.97 -12.80
CA ARG A 182 3.67 4.45 -13.15
C ARG A 182 3.56 4.20 -14.64
N ARG A 183 2.76 3.21 -15.02
CA ARG A 183 2.40 2.90 -16.40
C ARG A 183 0.90 2.68 -16.46
N LEU A 184 0.21 3.35 -17.37
CA LEU A 184 -1.18 3.04 -17.66
C LEU A 184 -1.25 1.66 -18.33
N ILE A 185 -2.27 0.90 -18.00
CA ILE A 185 -2.51 -0.45 -18.49
C ILE A 185 -3.68 -0.39 -19.47
N GLY A 186 -3.55 -1.03 -20.61
CA GLY A 186 -4.62 -1.10 -21.62
C GLY A 186 -5.73 -2.06 -21.21
N ASP A 187 -6.79 -2.03 -22.00
CA ASP A 187 -8.07 -2.69 -21.72
C ASP A 187 -7.99 -4.23 -21.61
N GLU A 188 -6.98 -4.86 -22.19
CA GLU A 188 -6.78 -6.32 -22.15
C GLU A 188 -6.68 -6.91 -20.74
N THR A 189 -6.22 -6.12 -19.79
CA THR A 189 -6.01 -6.57 -18.39
C THR A 189 -7.16 -6.16 -17.46
N LEU A 190 -8.13 -5.37 -17.96
CA LEU A 190 -9.25 -4.85 -17.17
C LEU A 190 -10.08 -5.96 -16.51
N HIS A 191 -10.36 -7.03 -17.25
CA HIS A 191 -11.17 -8.15 -16.76
C HIS A 191 -10.50 -8.87 -15.56
N ASP A 192 -9.19 -9.05 -15.60
CA ASP A 192 -8.46 -9.70 -14.51
C ASP A 192 -8.41 -8.83 -13.26
N ILE A 193 -8.22 -7.52 -13.46
CA ILE A 193 -8.23 -6.54 -12.36
C ILE A 193 -9.62 -6.50 -11.71
N ALA A 194 -10.68 -6.36 -12.51
CA ALA A 194 -12.05 -6.33 -12.02
C ALA A 194 -12.44 -7.61 -11.27
N ARG A 195 -12.01 -8.78 -11.77
CA ARG A 195 -12.24 -10.07 -11.13
C ARG A 195 -11.55 -10.14 -9.77
N ASN A 196 -10.28 -9.74 -9.68
CA ASN A 196 -9.51 -9.74 -8.44
C ASN A 196 -10.12 -8.79 -7.40
N GLU A 197 -10.52 -7.58 -7.81
CA GLU A 197 -11.21 -6.62 -6.94
C GLU A 197 -12.55 -7.16 -6.45
N SER A 198 -13.36 -7.78 -7.32
CA SER A 198 -14.65 -8.39 -6.96
C SER A 198 -14.48 -9.54 -5.98
N SER A 199 -13.55 -10.46 -6.23
CA SER A 199 -13.26 -11.57 -5.32
C SER A 199 -12.81 -11.10 -3.94
N TYR A 200 -12.01 -10.02 -3.90
CA TYR A 200 -11.59 -9.44 -2.64
C TYR A 200 -12.75 -8.77 -1.89
N MET A 201 -13.62 -8.05 -2.59
CA MET A 201 -14.84 -7.46 -2.00
C MET A 201 -15.77 -8.52 -1.40
N GLU A 202 -15.97 -9.65 -2.08
CA GLU A 202 -16.75 -10.78 -1.55
C GLU A 202 -16.10 -11.36 -0.29
N HIS A 203 -14.78 -11.49 -0.28
CA HIS A 203 -14.03 -11.96 0.89
C HIS A 203 -14.22 -11.03 2.07
N LEU A 204 -14.12 -9.71 1.86
CA LEU A 204 -14.35 -8.70 2.89
C LEU A 204 -15.77 -8.76 3.47
N GLY A 205 -16.78 -8.97 2.60
CA GLY A 205 -18.17 -9.10 3.05
C GLY A 205 -18.44 -10.33 3.92
N ARG A 206 -17.60 -11.35 3.83
CA ARG A 206 -17.69 -12.60 4.63
C ARG A 206 -16.83 -12.55 5.90
N THR A 207 -15.84 -11.71 5.96
CA THR A 207 -14.96 -11.59 7.14
C THR A 207 -15.64 -10.70 8.17
N ARG A 208 -16.24 -11.29 9.20
CA ARG A 208 -16.64 -10.55 10.40
C ARG A 208 -15.36 -10.01 11.04
N ILE A 209 -15.30 -8.70 11.23
CA ILE A 209 -14.29 -8.11 12.11
C ILE A 209 -14.74 -8.45 13.54
N GLU A 210 -14.26 -9.56 14.07
CA GLU A 210 -14.37 -9.87 15.49
C GLU A 210 -13.31 -9.02 16.20
N GLY A 211 -13.76 -7.97 16.82
CA GLY A 211 -12.99 -7.14 17.72
C GLY A 211 -13.92 -6.67 18.81
N ASP A 212 -13.93 -7.36 19.95
CA ASP A 212 -14.48 -6.81 21.18
C ASP A 212 -13.64 -5.60 21.56
N ILE A 213 -14.29 -4.44 21.59
CA ILE A 213 -13.68 -3.22 22.14
C ILE A 213 -13.89 -3.32 23.65
N GLU A 214 -12.87 -3.77 24.37
CA GLU A 214 -12.82 -3.52 25.81
C GLU A 214 -12.44 -2.06 26.03
N LEU A 215 -13.42 -1.26 26.46
CA LEU A 215 -13.18 0.09 26.94
C LEU A 215 -12.64 -0.02 28.38
N PHE A 216 -11.40 0.37 28.58
CA PHE A 216 -10.80 0.58 29.91
C PHE A 216 -10.98 2.03 30.33
#